data_57cd64d6661b408c62be0ea7df5b97be
#
_entry.id   57cd64d6661b408c62be0ea7df5b97be
#
_cell.length_a   1.000
_cell.length_b   1.000
_cell.length_c   1.000
_cell.angle_alpha   90.00
_cell.angle_beta   90.00
_cell.angle_gamma   90.00
#
_symmetry.space_group_name_H-M   'P 1'
#
loop_
_entity.id
_entity.type
_entity.pdbx_description
1 polymer ?
#
loop_
_entity_poly.entity_id
_entity_poly.type
_entity_poly.pdbx_seq_one_letter_code
_entity_poly.pdbx_strand_id
1 'polypeptide(L)'
;MRKPVTWLGDSLDAIRGFPALARNRVGRQIARVQDGLEPDDWKPMPSVGLGVSEIRVQAEGVYRAIYAAKFAESIYVIHAFQKKGRRTPKPDIELARKRFRALVNERKRR
;
A
#
# COMPACT_ATOMS: atom_id res chain seq x y z
N MET A 1 -10.94 -3.87 -17.61
CA MET A 1 -9.78 -3.01 -17.80
C MET A 1 -9.03 -2.87 -16.48
N ARG A 2 -7.71 -2.95 -16.50
CA ARG A 2 -6.89 -2.85 -15.30
C ARG A 2 -6.83 -1.41 -14.80
N LYS A 3 -7.04 -1.20 -13.49
CA LYS A 3 -6.93 0.12 -12.90
C LYS A 3 -5.46 0.55 -12.86
N PRO A 4 -5.18 1.84 -13.07
CA PRO A 4 -3.82 2.33 -12.91
C PRO A 4 -3.42 2.37 -11.44
N VAL A 5 -2.11 2.48 -11.18
CA VAL A 5 -1.57 2.67 -9.85
C VAL A 5 -1.04 4.10 -9.73
N THR A 6 -1.39 4.75 -8.63
CA THR A 6 -0.82 6.05 -8.27
C THR A 6 0.01 5.87 -7.00
N TRP A 7 1.25 6.29 -7.06
CA TRP A 7 2.22 6.13 -5.98
C TRP A 7 2.27 7.40 -5.16
N LEU A 8 1.96 7.31 -3.86
CA LEU A 8 2.04 8.46 -2.98
C LEU A 8 3.42 8.53 -2.33
N GLY A 9 3.94 9.75 -2.20
CA GLY A 9 5.25 9.97 -1.60
C GLY A 9 6.33 9.11 -2.25
N ASP A 10 7.16 8.48 -1.43
CA ASP A 10 8.26 7.62 -1.86
C ASP A 10 7.88 6.14 -1.95
N SER A 11 6.59 5.81 -2.01
CA SER A 11 6.15 4.41 -1.94
C SER A 11 6.72 3.54 -3.06
N LEU A 12 6.83 4.07 -4.27
CA LEU A 12 7.43 3.32 -5.38
C LEU A 12 8.93 3.09 -5.15
N ASP A 13 9.64 4.13 -4.73
CA ASP A 13 11.07 4.00 -4.44
C ASP A 13 11.33 3.01 -3.32
N ALA A 14 10.46 2.99 -2.30
CA ALA A 14 10.57 2.02 -1.22
C ALA A 14 10.47 0.59 -1.75
N ILE A 15 9.48 0.31 -2.60
CA ILE A 15 9.32 -1.02 -3.18
C ILE A 15 10.49 -1.37 -4.09
N ARG A 16 10.98 -0.42 -4.88
CA ARG A 16 12.15 -0.63 -5.74
C ARG A 16 13.40 -0.98 -4.93
N GLY A 17 13.49 -0.50 -3.70
CA GLY A 17 14.60 -0.79 -2.80
C GLY A 17 14.50 -2.14 -2.08
N PHE A 18 13.38 -2.84 -2.19
CA PHE A 18 13.24 -4.17 -1.60
C PHE A 18 14.11 -5.19 -2.34
N PRO A 19 14.54 -6.27 -1.67
CA PRO A 19 15.17 -7.39 -2.39
C PRO A 19 14.28 -7.89 -3.52
N ALA A 20 14.89 -8.43 -4.57
CA ALA A 20 14.19 -8.81 -5.80
C ALA A 20 12.96 -9.69 -5.55
N LEU A 21 13.09 -10.70 -4.68
CA LEU A 21 11.97 -11.59 -4.39
C LEU A 21 10.79 -10.85 -3.75
N ALA A 22 11.07 -10.00 -2.76
CA ALA A 22 10.05 -9.20 -2.10
C ALA A 22 9.41 -8.22 -3.06
N ARG A 23 10.22 -7.51 -3.85
CA ARG A 23 9.74 -6.56 -4.84
C ARG A 23 8.80 -7.23 -5.84
N ASN A 24 9.19 -8.40 -6.35
CA ASN A 24 8.38 -9.12 -7.33
C ASN A 24 7.06 -9.60 -6.73
N ARG A 25 7.09 -10.10 -5.49
CA ARG A 25 5.88 -10.55 -4.79
C ARG A 25 4.93 -9.41 -4.48
N VAL A 26 5.44 -8.28 -4.01
CA VAL A 26 4.60 -7.10 -3.76
C VAL A 26 3.98 -6.61 -5.06
N GLY A 27 4.77 -6.53 -6.13
CA GLY A 27 4.28 -6.12 -7.45
C GLY A 27 3.15 -7.01 -7.95
N ARG A 28 3.28 -8.33 -7.77
CA ARG A 28 2.25 -9.29 -8.18
C ARG A 28 0.95 -9.06 -7.39
N GLN A 29 1.05 -8.78 -6.09
CA GLN A 29 -0.12 -8.53 -5.28
C GLN A 29 -0.81 -7.22 -5.67
N ILE A 30 -0.05 -6.19 -5.99
CA ILE A 30 -0.60 -4.93 -6.48
C ILE A 30 -1.33 -5.18 -7.82
N ALA A 31 -0.74 -5.99 -8.70
CA ALA A 31 -1.38 -6.34 -9.97
C ALA A 31 -2.74 -7.03 -9.77
N ARG A 32 -2.85 -7.91 -8.77
CA ARG A 32 -4.12 -8.54 -8.43
C ARG A 32 -5.17 -7.49 -8.07
N VAL A 33 -4.79 -6.51 -7.26
CA VAL A 33 -5.71 -5.44 -6.86
C VAL A 33 -6.13 -4.61 -8.07
N GLN A 34 -5.20 -4.34 -8.99
CA GLN A 34 -5.53 -3.64 -10.24
C GLN A 34 -6.57 -4.37 -11.06
N ASP A 35 -6.59 -5.70 -10.99
CA ASP A 35 -7.53 -6.54 -11.73
C ASP A 35 -8.85 -6.77 -10.96
N GLY A 36 -9.05 -6.08 -9.86
CA GLY A 36 -10.27 -6.19 -9.06
C GLY A 36 -10.29 -7.37 -8.10
N LEU A 37 -9.14 -8.02 -7.89
CA LEU A 37 -9.01 -9.14 -6.99
C LEU A 37 -8.42 -8.69 -5.66
N GLU A 38 -8.59 -9.50 -4.62
CA GLU A 38 -7.94 -9.24 -3.34
C GLU A 38 -6.52 -9.83 -3.36
N PRO A 39 -5.58 -9.22 -2.62
CA PRO A 39 -4.26 -9.83 -2.41
C PRO A 39 -4.40 -11.18 -1.70
N ASP A 40 -3.36 -12.02 -1.82
CA ASP A 40 -3.35 -13.33 -1.15
C ASP A 40 -3.37 -13.21 0.37
N ASP A 41 -2.67 -12.21 0.92
CA ASP A 41 -2.63 -11.95 2.36
C ASP A 41 -2.72 -10.46 2.59
N TRP A 42 -3.77 -10.02 3.28
CA TRP A 42 -4.04 -8.61 3.51
C TRP A 42 -4.89 -8.43 4.75
N LYS A 43 -4.94 -7.20 5.24
CA LYS A 43 -5.85 -6.85 6.33
C LYS A 43 -6.27 -5.39 6.20
N PRO A 44 -7.46 -5.04 6.74
CA PRO A 44 -7.86 -3.64 6.83
C PRO A 44 -6.93 -2.87 7.76
N MET A 45 -6.72 -1.58 7.45
CA MET A 45 -5.91 -0.67 8.27
C MET A 45 -6.73 0.56 8.65
N PRO A 46 -7.74 0.40 9.54
CA PRO A 46 -8.59 1.53 9.92
C PRO A 46 -7.83 2.63 10.65
N SER A 47 -6.69 2.30 11.26
CA SER A 47 -5.83 3.30 11.89
C SER A 47 -5.24 4.30 10.90
N VAL A 48 -5.16 3.94 9.62
CA VAL A 48 -4.72 4.86 8.55
C VAL A 48 -5.90 5.61 7.98
N GLY A 49 -6.98 4.91 7.68
CA GLY A 49 -8.16 5.53 7.12
C GLY A 49 -9.19 4.51 6.67
N LEU A 50 -10.40 5.00 6.42
CA LEU A 50 -11.50 4.17 5.95
C LEU A 50 -11.20 3.67 4.53
N GLY A 51 -11.32 2.36 4.34
CA GLY A 51 -11.06 1.74 3.03
C GLY A 51 -9.60 1.54 2.70
N VAL A 52 -8.72 1.74 3.68
CA VAL A 52 -7.28 1.48 3.54
C VAL A 52 -6.98 0.07 4.02
N SER A 53 -6.10 -0.61 3.30
CA SER A 53 -5.69 -1.99 3.61
C SER A 53 -4.18 -2.14 3.49
N GLU A 54 -3.68 -3.25 4.01
CA GLU A 54 -2.26 -3.58 3.99
C GLU A 54 -2.06 -4.91 3.29
N ILE A 55 -1.24 -4.92 2.24
CA ILE A 55 -0.75 -6.15 1.61
C ILE A 55 0.39 -6.67 2.46
N ARG A 56 0.40 -7.98 2.69
CA ARG A 56 1.40 -8.67 3.52
C ARG A 56 2.15 -9.66 2.66
N VAL A 57 3.47 -9.54 2.63
CA VAL A 57 4.34 -10.41 1.81
C VAL A 57 5.47 -10.95 2.66
N GLN A 58 5.75 -12.26 2.53
CA GLN A 58 6.94 -12.90 3.08
C GLN A 58 7.90 -13.24 1.96
N ALA A 59 9.17 -12.86 2.11
CA ALA A 59 10.20 -13.10 1.12
C ALA A 59 11.58 -12.94 1.77
N GLU A 60 11.96 -13.90 2.63
CA GLU A 60 13.17 -13.84 3.45
C GLU A 60 13.15 -12.61 4.38
N GLY A 61 11.97 -12.24 4.80
CA GLY A 61 11.66 -11.08 5.60
C GLY A 61 10.18 -10.78 5.42
N VAL A 62 9.69 -9.81 6.16
CA VAL A 62 8.27 -9.45 6.13
C VAL A 62 8.14 -8.06 5.54
N TYR A 63 7.33 -7.94 4.50
CA TYR A 63 7.16 -6.68 3.76
C TYR A 63 5.69 -6.30 3.74
N ARG A 64 5.42 -5.01 3.77
CA ARG A 64 4.07 -4.47 3.79
C ARG A 64 3.91 -3.36 2.75
N ALA A 65 2.73 -3.31 2.13
CA ALA A 65 2.34 -2.20 1.27
C ALA A 65 0.94 -1.75 1.68
N ILE A 66 0.83 -0.49 2.08
CA ILE A 66 -0.45 0.11 2.49
C ILE A 66 -1.06 0.76 1.26
N TYR A 67 -2.33 0.47 1.00
CA TYR A 67 -2.99 0.91 -0.23
C TYR A 67 -4.47 1.20 -0.01
N ALA A 68 -5.06 1.94 -0.95
CA ALA A 68 -6.49 2.18 -1.02
C ALA A 68 -6.97 1.85 -2.42
N ALA A 69 -7.96 0.95 -2.53
CA ALA A 69 -8.51 0.49 -3.81
C ALA A 69 -9.95 0.96 -4.04
N LYS A 70 -10.53 1.68 -3.09
CA LYS A 70 -11.95 2.07 -3.15
C LYS A 70 -12.26 3.16 -4.16
N PHE A 71 -11.26 3.89 -4.63
CA PHE A 71 -11.46 4.99 -5.56
C PHE A 71 -11.53 4.45 -6.99
N ALA A 72 -12.50 4.95 -7.77
CA ALA A 72 -12.74 4.44 -9.12
C ALA A 72 -11.57 4.70 -10.07
N GLU A 73 -10.85 5.80 -9.87
CA GLU A 73 -9.84 6.26 -10.81
C GLU A 73 -8.49 5.54 -10.70
N SER A 74 -8.14 5.00 -9.53
CA SER A 74 -6.80 4.46 -9.34
C SER A 74 -6.70 3.60 -8.08
N ILE A 75 -5.70 2.72 -8.06
CA ILE A 75 -5.20 2.09 -6.84
C ILE A 75 -4.12 3.02 -6.29
N TYR A 76 -4.29 3.51 -5.08
CA TYR A 76 -3.30 4.39 -4.45
C TYR A 76 -2.43 3.57 -3.51
N VAL A 77 -1.14 3.48 -3.83
CA VAL A 77 -0.16 2.86 -2.93
C VAL A 77 0.39 3.97 -2.05
N ILE A 78 0.09 3.89 -0.76
CA ILE A 78 0.30 4.98 0.19
C ILE A 78 1.70 4.92 0.81
N HIS A 79 2.14 3.72 1.18
CA HIS A 79 3.41 3.53 1.89
C HIS A 79 3.83 2.06 1.77
N ALA A 80 5.12 1.81 1.75
CA ALA A 80 5.65 0.45 1.73
C ALA A 80 6.90 0.39 2.60
N PHE A 81 7.10 -0.73 3.31
CA PHE A 81 8.21 -0.86 4.24
C PHE A 81 8.48 -2.32 4.57
N GLN A 82 9.68 -2.59 5.05
CA GLN A 82 10.02 -3.88 5.64
C GLN A 82 9.59 -3.88 7.10
N LYS A 83 8.79 -4.85 7.48
CA LYS A 83 8.31 -4.94 8.85
C LYS A 83 9.33 -5.70 9.71
N LYS A 84 9.72 -5.09 10.82
CA LYS A 84 10.62 -5.68 11.81
C LYS A 84 9.94 -5.66 13.16
N GLY A 85 9.31 -6.76 13.53
CA GLY A 85 8.57 -6.85 14.78
C GLY A 85 7.13 -7.25 14.56
N ARG A 86 6.37 -7.35 15.65
CA ARG A 86 5.00 -7.89 15.60
C ARG A 86 3.96 -6.89 15.11
N ARG A 87 4.15 -5.61 15.40
CA ARG A 87 3.18 -4.56 15.06
C ARG A 87 3.72 -3.68 13.95
N THR A 88 2.83 -3.10 13.17
CA THR A 88 3.22 -2.05 12.24
C THR A 88 3.77 -0.89 13.07
N PRO A 89 5.01 -0.44 12.80
CA PRO A 89 5.60 0.65 13.59
C PRO A 89 4.76 1.92 13.52
N LYS A 90 4.68 2.62 14.63
CA LYS A 90 3.89 3.84 14.73
C LYS A 90 4.28 4.91 13.70
N PRO A 91 5.58 5.15 13.43
CA PRO A 91 5.96 6.10 12.38
C PRO A 91 5.42 5.74 11.00
N ASP A 92 5.35 4.46 10.67
CA ASP A 92 4.81 4.01 9.38
C ASP A 92 3.30 4.28 9.30
N ILE A 93 2.58 4.03 10.38
CA ILE A 93 1.15 4.32 10.45
C ILE A 93 0.90 5.83 10.31
N GLU A 94 1.66 6.64 11.02
CA GLU A 94 1.50 8.10 11.00
C GLU A 94 1.82 8.68 9.61
N LEU A 95 2.87 8.20 8.98
CA LEU A 95 3.22 8.63 7.62
C LEU A 95 2.12 8.25 6.63
N ALA A 96 1.64 7.02 6.70
CA ALA A 96 0.55 6.55 5.84
C ALA A 96 -0.72 7.38 6.07
N ARG A 97 -1.05 7.66 7.33
CA ARG A 97 -2.22 8.47 7.68
C ARG A 97 -2.11 9.87 7.10
N LYS A 98 -0.94 10.49 7.22
CA LYS A 98 -0.69 11.83 6.69
C LYS A 98 -0.88 11.86 5.17
N ARG A 99 -0.32 10.88 4.47
CA ARG A 99 -0.44 10.78 3.01
C ARG A 99 -1.87 10.53 2.57
N PHE A 100 -2.58 9.66 3.28
CA PHE A 100 -3.98 9.37 2.96
C PHE A 100 -4.86 10.59 3.19
N ARG A 101 -4.64 11.32 4.27
CA ARG A 101 -5.39 12.56 4.55
C ARG A 101 -5.16 13.59 3.45
N ALA A 102 -3.91 13.74 3.00
CA ALA A 102 -3.60 14.66 1.91
C ALA A 102 -4.31 14.25 0.62
N LEU A 103 -4.36 12.95 0.32
CA LEU A 103 -5.07 12.43 -0.83
C LEU A 103 -6.57 12.75 -0.76
N VAL A 104 -7.20 12.50 0.37
CA VAL A 104 -8.63 12.76 0.56
C VAL A 104 -8.92 14.26 0.39
N ASN A 105 -8.09 15.12 0.97
CA ASN A 105 -8.26 16.57 0.85
C ASN A 105 -8.08 17.03 -0.60
N GLU A 106 -7.11 16.48 -1.31
CA GLU A 106 -6.88 16.78 -2.72
C GLU A 106 -8.09 16.40 -3.58
N ARG A 107 -8.67 15.24 -3.31
CA ARG A 107 -9.85 14.78 -4.04
C ARG A 107 -11.07 15.66 -3.79
N LYS A 108 -11.22 16.24 -2.61
CA LYS A 108 -12.32 17.14 -2.29
C LYS A 108 -12.26 18.47 -3.05
N ARG A 109 -11.08 18.85 -3.52
CA ARG A 109 -10.87 20.09 -4.28
C ARG A 109 -11.20 19.96 -5.76
N ARG A 110 -11.39 18.75 -6.24
CA ARG A 110 -11.69 18.49 -7.66
C ARG A 110 -13.16 18.69 -8.01
#